data_4ca68116d86089abd094709a3af85e07
#
_entry.id   4ca68116d86089abd094709a3af85e07
#
_cell.length_a   1.000
_cell.length_b   1.000
_cell.length_c   1.000
_cell.angle_alpha   90.00
_cell.angle_beta   90.00
_cell.angle_gamma   90.00
#
_symmetry.space_group_name_H-M   'P 1'
#
loop_
_entity.id
_entity.type
_entity.pdbx_description
1 polymer ?
#
loop_
_entity_poly.entity_id
_entity_poly.type
_entity_poly.pdbx_seq_one_letter_code
_entity_poly.pdbx_strand_id
1 'polypeptide(L)'
;MPASRRAVLTAMISMPLMGAIANNSFASKAGATGAEPVRGEVRPRHGQIRFGAAIRPDQLDGEGPLLTAIRNCDIVVPEYHGQWSAVEWDRHQPWYGNYDAILAFAEQNGQMVRGHSLIWDQMTPEWAKKEMLDHRRWKTVERHFETLLPRYSGRIGEWIVVNEMIDTEDGDRGLRRTSFQRAFGNDYVANALRSAHALDPQARLMINEFGTCHDNPVDEARRVALLKLVEKLKARGVPLHQVGLQGHLELAKGALPQARLARFLSDLADTGVTIAFTEVDVLEDDRSLPLDQRDARVAHMVSDLLDVARAQPAVASVVTWGLNDRHSWLQERARETEAALNCLPMDCTRLNRGLPYDAEMKPKPLQARLARAVKDMRTAGDA
;
A
#
# COMPACT_ATOMS: atom_id res chain seq x y z
N MET A 1 25.19 -9.55 27.05
CA MET A 1 23.73 -9.71 27.01
C MET A 1 23.25 -8.97 25.78
N PRO A 2 22.64 -9.58 24.78
CA PRO A 2 22.19 -8.87 23.59
C PRO A 2 20.90 -8.08 23.92
N ALA A 3 20.88 -6.80 23.54
CA ALA A 3 19.74 -5.91 23.67
C ALA A 3 18.56 -6.47 22.86
N SER A 4 17.39 -6.51 23.50
CA SER A 4 16.18 -7.09 22.94
C SER A 4 15.73 -6.34 21.67
N ARG A 5 15.40 -7.11 20.62
CA ARG A 5 14.86 -6.66 19.33
C ARG A 5 13.49 -5.98 19.40
N ARG A 6 13.01 -5.65 20.60
CA ARG A 6 11.74 -4.95 20.87
C ARG A 6 11.67 -3.50 20.39
N ALA A 7 12.80 -2.88 20.04
CA ALA A 7 12.85 -1.44 19.73
C ALA A 7 12.53 -1.07 18.26
N VAL A 8 12.41 -2.02 17.33
CA VAL A 8 12.34 -1.71 15.89
C VAL A 8 10.91 -1.58 15.37
N LEU A 9 9.90 -2.09 16.08
CA LEU A 9 8.50 -2.08 15.59
C LEU A 9 7.60 -1.01 16.23
N THR A 10 8.06 -0.30 17.27
CA THR A 10 7.24 0.67 18.01
C THR A 10 7.43 2.12 17.54
N ALA A 11 8.33 2.38 16.59
CA ALA A 11 8.70 3.72 16.13
C ALA A 11 7.85 4.24 14.96
N MET A 12 6.75 3.60 14.65
CA MET A 12 5.86 4.08 13.60
C MET A 12 4.67 4.83 14.19
N ILE A 13 4.75 5.94 14.78
CA ILE A 13 3.70 6.96 14.88
C ILE A 13 3.95 7.82 16.13
N SER A 14 4.76 8.81 15.93
CA SER A 14 4.61 10.09 16.64
C SER A 14 4.57 11.15 15.55
N MET A 15 3.46 11.25 14.83
CA MET A 15 3.21 12.45 14.03
C MET A 15 2.87 13.58 14.99
N PRO A 16 3.57 14.73 14.93
CA PRO A 16 3.10 15.91 15.61
C PRO A 16 1.75 16.31 15.01
N LEU A 17 0.76 16.62 15.86
CA LEU A 17 -0.45 17.32 15.50
C LEU A 17 -0.04 18.60 14.77
N MET A 18 -0.07 18.60 13.45
CA MET A 18 0.12 19.82 12.68
C MET A 18 -1.09 20.72 12.91
N GLY A 19 -0.80 21.86 13.50
CA GLY A 19 -1.73 22.94 13.74
C GLY A 19 -2.43 23.39 12.46
N ALA A 20 -3.61 23.95 12.68
CA ALA A 20 -4.52 24.50 11.72
C ALA A 20 -3.82 25.22 10.55
N ILE A 21 -3.92 24.65 9.36
CA ILE A 21 -3.60 25.37 8.12
C ILE A 21 -4.86 26.12 7.71
N ALA A 22 -4.68 27.41 7.47
CA ALA A 22 -5.69 28.39 7.16
C ALA A 22 -6.66 27.95 6.06
N ASN A 23 -7.96 28.17 6.32
CA ASN A 23 -9.03 28.13 5.36
C ASN A 23 -8.74 29.02 4.14
N ASN A 24 -8.36 28.44 3.03
CA ASN A 24 -8.60 29.04 1.72
C ASN A 24 -9.87 28.41 1.14
N SER A 25 -10.96 29.15 1.28
CA SER A 25 -12.25 28.84 0.71
C SER A 25 -12.21 28.92 -0.81
N PHE A 26 -12.10 27.81 -1.50
CA PHE A 26 -12.49 27.70 -2.91
C PHE A 26 -13.98 27.43 -2.99
N ALA A 27 -14.77 28.50 -3.13
CA ALA A 27 -16.16 28.41 -3.56
C ALA A 27 -16.16 28.12 -5.08
N SER A 28 -16.25 26.84 -5.43
CA SER A 28 -16.54 26.40 -6.79
C SER A 28 -18.02 26.66 -7.07
N LYS A 29 -18.32 27.54 -8.05
CA LYS A 29 -19.63 27.67 -8.66
C LYS A 29 -19.96 26.36 -9.39
N ALA A 30 -20.78 25.53 -8.77
CA ALA A 30 -21.39 24.37 -9.42
C ALA A 30 -22.44 24.85 -10.41
N GLY A 31 -22.08 24.92 -11.68
CA GLY A 31 -23.01 24.94 -12.80
C GLY A 31 -23.46 23.52 -13.09
N ALA A 32 -24.70 23.18 -12.76
CA ALA A 32 -25.31 21.92 -13.11
C ALA A 32 -25.53 21.85 -14.64
N THR A 33 -24.68 21.16 -15.37
CA THR A 33 -25.01 20.61 -16.68
C THR A 33 -24.94 19.08 -16.53
N GLY A 34 -26.10 18.43 -16.69
CA GLY A 34 -26.23 16.99 -16.64
C GLY A 34 -25.45 16.34 -17.80
N ALA A 35 -24.24 15.93 -17.52
CA ALA A 35 -23.51 14.94 -18.27
C ALA A 35 -23.60 13.63 -17.47
N GLU A 36 -24.24 12.60 -18.03
CA GLU A 36 -24.15 11.27 -17.48
C GLU A 36 -22.67 10.90 -17.29
N PRO A 37 -22.29 10.29 -16.16
CA PRO A 37 -20.93 9.81 -15.98
C PRO A 37 -20.65 8.77 -17.07
N VAL A 38 -19.69 9.03 -17.92
CA VAL A 38 -19.12 8.04 -18.84
C VAL A 38 -18.61 6.90 -17.96
N ARG A 39 -19.40 5.83 -17.88
CA ARG A 39 -18.99 4.56 -17.28
C ARG A 39 -17.92 3.94 -18.19
N GLY A 40 -16.71 4.41 -18.07
CA GLY A 40 -15.54 3.67 -18.54
C GLY A 40 -15.35 2.49 -17.59
N GLU A 41 -15.96 1.34 -17.93
CA GLU A 41 -15.53 0.06 -17.33
C GLU A 41 -14.04 -0.09 -17.64
N VAL A 42 -13.18 0.30 -16.70
CA VAL A 42 -11.74 -0.05 -16.74
C VAL A 42 -11.65 -1.52 -16.33
N ARG A 43 -12.22 -2.40 -17.17
CA ARG A 43 -11.95 -3.84 -17.07
C ARG A 43 -10.50 -4.05 -17.46
N PRO A 44 -9.67 -4.72 -16.63
CA PRO A 44 -8.37 -5.16 -17.08
C PRO A 44 -8.58 -6.01 -18.34
N ARG A 45 -7.93 -5.68 -19.42
CA ARG A 45 -7.72 -6.66 -20.47
C ARG A 45 -6.96 -7.81 -19.80
N HIS A 46 -7.48 -9.01 -19.90
CA HIS A 46 -6.83 -10.20 -19.34
C HIS A 46 -5.37 -10.20 -19.81
N GLY A 47 -4.43 -10.25 -18.85
CA GLY A 47 -3.01 -10.40 -19.12
C GLY A 47 -2.14 -9.14 -19.04
N GLN A 48 -2.69 -7.94 -18.85
CA GLN A 48 -1.85 -6.72 -18.75
C GLN A 48 -1.60 -6.33 -17.28
N ILE A 49 -0.32 -6.34 -16.87
CA ILE A 49 0.09 -5.81 -15.59
C ILE A 49 -0.06 -4.29 -15.57
N ARG A 50 -0.55 -3.75 -14.45
CA ARG A 50 -0.69 -2.32 -14.21
C ARG A 50 0.46 -1.80 -13.36
N PHE A 51 0.95 -0.62 -13.72
CA PHE A 51 1.91 0.12 -12.90
C PHE A 51 1.22 1.27 -12.17
N GLY A 52 1.63 1.53 -10.92
CA GLY A 52 1.05 2.59 -10.12
C GLY A 52 2.00 3.17 -9.09
N ALA A 53 1.50 4.18 -8.39
CA ALA A 53 2.22 4.79 -7.27
C ALA A 53 1.29 5.20 -6.14
N ALA A 54 1.80 5.14 -4.90
CA ALA A 54 1.21 5.83 -3.78
C ALA A 54 1.42 7.34 -3.95
N ILE A 55 0.38 8.11 -3.64
CA ILE A 55 0.37 9.57 -3.82
C ILE A 55 -0.31 10.28 -2.65
N ARG A 56 -0.01 11.58 -2.53
CA ARG A 56 -0.61 12.47 -1.55
C ARG A 56 -1.27 13.67 -2.23
N PRO A 57 -2.27 14.32 -1.61
CA PRO A 57 -2.95 15.48 -2.20
C PRO A 57 -2.00 16.65 -2.52
N ASP A 58 -1.01 16.91 -1.65
CA ASP A 58 -0.01 17.98 -1.84
C ASP A 58 0.88 17.79 -3.07
N GLN A 59 0.88 16.60 -3.66
CA GLN A 59 1.61 16.29 -4.90
C GLN A 59 0.79 16.57 -6.17
N LEU A 60 -0.49 16.89 -6.02
CA LEU A 60 -1.42 17.11 -7.12
C LEU A 60 -1.55 18.58 -7.53
N ASP A 61 -0.95 19.49 -6.75
CA ASP A 61 -1.01 20.92 -7.00
C ASP A 61 0.05 21.38 -8.03
N GLY A 62 -0.35 22.29 -8.91
CA GLY A 62 0.54 22.92 -9.89
C GLY A 62 0.82 22.08 -11.13
N GLU A 63 2.00 22.30 -11.70
CA GLU A 63 2.51 21.58 -12.88
C GLU A 63 3.97 21.16 -12.62
N GLY A 64 4.41 20.06 -13.23
CA GLY A 64 5.81 19.65 -13.13
C GLY A 64 6.06 18.18 -13.41
N PRO A 65 7.34 17.77 -13.30
CA PRO A 65 7.74 16.39 -13.62
C PRO A 65 7.08 15.34 -12.73
N LEU A 66 6.84 15.65 -11.43
CA LEU A 66 6.17 14.72 -10.51
C LEU A 66 4.73 14.48 -10.93
N LEU A 67 3.97 15.54 -11.20
CA LEU A 67 2.58 15.41 -11.64
C LEU A 67 2.48 14.69 -12.98
N THR A 68 3.42 14.94 -13.91
CA THR A 68 3.52 14.20 -15.16
C THR A 68 3.77 12.71 -14.92
N ALA A 69 4.67 12.36 -13.99
CA ALA A 69 4.93 10.96 -13.66
C ALA A 69 3.71 10.29 -13.00
N ILE A 70 2.97 10.99 -12.13
CA ILE A 70 1.73 10.51 -11.54
C ILE A 70 0.67 10.25 -12.63
N ARG A 71 0.49 11.16 -13.60
CA ARG A 71 -0.45 10.99 -14.71
C ARG A 71 -0.16 9.78 -15.59
N ASN A 72 1.08 9.32 -15.62
CA ASN A 72 1.50 8.13 -16.39
C ASN A 72 1.26 6.80 -15.63
N CYS A 73 0.77 6.84 -14.40
CA CYS A 73 0.37 5.65 -13.66
C CYS A 73 -1.00 5.13 -14.12
N ASP A 74 -1.18 3.82 -14.18
CA ASP A 74 -2.50 3.18 -14.39
C ASP A 74 -3.31 3.16 -13.09
N ILE A 75 -2.62 3.07 -11.94
CA ILE A 75 -3.19 2.99 -10.60
C ILE A 75 -2.58 4.07 -9.72
N VAL A 76 -3.41 4.75 -8.97
CA VAL A 76 -2.98 5.59 -7.85
C VAL A 76 -3.53 5.08 -6.55
N VAL A 77 -2.71 5.18 -5.49
CA VAL A 77 -3.06 4.73 -4.14
C VAL A 77 -2.91 5.92 -3.19
N PRO A 78 -3.97 6.34 -2.48
CA PRO A 78 -3.84 7.33 -1.42
C PRO A 78 -2.91 6.80 -0.32
N GLU A 79 -1.74 7.41 -0.13
CA GLU A 79 -0.70 6.90 0.77
C GLU A 79 -1.22 6.66 2.20
N TYR A 80 -1.97 7.63 2.78
CA TYR A 80 -2.66 7.47 4.07
C TYR A 80 -3.99 8.24 4.18
N HIS A 81 -4.35 9.06 3.21
CA HIS A 81 -5.51 9.95 3.29
C HIS A 81 -6.86 9.24 3.16
N GLY A 82 -6.88 7.96 2.82
CA GLY A 82 -8.06 7.10 2.80
C GLY A 82 -8.20 6.19 4.03
N GLN A 83 -7.24 6.22 4.94
CA GLN A 83 -7.22 5.34 6.11
C GLN A 83 -8.17 5.82 7.21
N TRP A 84 -8.65 4.93 8.06
CA TRP A 84 -9.70 5.22 9.04
C TRP A 84 -9.40 6.45 9.90
N SER A 85 -8.19 6.53 10.50
CA SER A 85 -7.83 7.69 11.32
C SER A 85 -7.65 8.98 10.52
N ALA A 86 -7.37 8.89 9.22
CA ALA A 86 -7.25 10.06 8.36
C ALA A 86 -8.61 10.65 7.96
N VAL A 87 -9.62 9.80 7.79
CA VAL A 87 -10.97 10.23 7.38
C VAL A 87 -11.93 10.40 8.55
N GLU A 88 -11.69 9.73 9.69
CA GLU A 88 -12.56 9.75 10.87
C GLU A 88 -11.73 9.84 12.16
N TRP A 89 -10.76 10.80 12.25
CA TRP A 89 -9.97 11.01 13.48
C TRP A 89 -10.85 11.30 14.68
N ASP A 90 -11.97 12.00 14.47
CA ASP A 90 -13.04 12.25 15.42
C ASP A 90 -14.31 11.54 14.94
N ARG A 91 -14.99 10.84 15.87
CA ARG A 91 -16.21 10.08 15.59
C ARG A 91 -17.35 10.93 14.96
N HIS A 92 -17.36 12.24 15.28
CA HIS A 92 -18.44 13.16 14.92
C HIS A 92 -18.06 14.14 13.80
N GLN A 93 -16.81 14.10 13.34
CA GLN A 93 -16.28 15.04 12.35
C GLN A 93 -15.48 14.31 11.26
N PRO A 94 -16.13 13.47 10.44
CA PRO A 94 -15.43 12.82 9.34
C PRO A 94 -14.99 13.85 8.29
N TRP A 95 -13.79 13.63 7.72
CA TRP A 95 -13.24 14.49 6.69
C TRP A 95 -12.74 13.69 5.50
N TYR A 96 -13.32 13.91 4.33
CA TYR A 96 -12.99 13.17 3.10
C TYR A 96 -12.32 14.04 2.03
N GLY A 97 -12.13 15.34 2.26
CA GLY A 97 -11.69 16.27 1.22
C GLY A 97 -10.37 15.88 0.54
N ASN A 98 -9.40 15.41 1.30
CA ASN A 98 -8.12 14.94 0.76
C ASN A 98 -8.29 13.68 -0.11
N TYR A 99 -9.15 12.77 0.33
CA TYR A 99 -9.43 11.54 -0.41
C TYR A 99 -10.21 11.84 -1.69
N ASP A 100 -11.24 12.69 -1.58
CA ASP A 100 -12.03 13.15 -2.73
C ASP A 100 -11.16 13.85 -3.79
N ALA A 101 -10.15 14.63 -3.38
CA ALA A 101 -9.22 15.30 -4.29
C ALA A 101 -8.39 14.29 -5.12
N ILE A 102 -7.90 13.23 -4.47
CA ILE A 102 -7.16 12.15 -5.16
C ILE A 102 -8.07 11.42 -6.15
N LEU A 103 -9.32 11.11 -5.74
CA LEU A 103 -10.26 10.45 -6.63
C LEU A 103 -10.63 11.31 -7.83
N ALA A 104 -10.90 12.60 -7.61
CA ALA A 104 -11.20 13.53 -8.70
C ALA A 104 -10.06 13.64 -9.69
N PHE A 105 -8.81 13.70 -9.20
CA PHE A 105 -7.62 13.68 -10.06
C PHE A 105 -7.53 12.39 -10.86
N ALA A 106 -7.69 11.24 -10.23
CA ALA A 106 -7.63 9.94 -10.89
C ALA A 106 -8.70 9.80 -12.00
N GLU A 107 -9.93 10.21 -11.72
CA GLU A 107 -11.04 10.22 -12.69
C GLU A 107 -10.75 11.09 -13.89
N GLN A 108 -10.21 12.30 -13.68
CA GLN A 108 -9.82 13.22 -14.77
C GLN A 108 -8.72 12.64 -15.67
N ASN A 109 -7.88 11.77 -15.13
CA ASN A 109 -6.76 11.15 -15.86
C ASN A 109 -7.04 9.70 -16.30
N GLY A 110 -8.25 9.18 -16.08
CA GLY A 110 -8.62 7.80 -16.46
C GLY A 110 -7.86 6.74 -15.67
N GLN A 111 -7.44 7.04 -14.45
CA GLN A 111 -6.66 6.15 -13.59
C GLN A 111 -7.57 5.37 -12.64
N MET A 112 -7.17 4.14 -12.32
CA MET A 112 -7.80 3.38 -11.27
C MET A 112 -7.32 3.86 -9.90
N VAL A 113 -8.24 3.91 -8.92
CA VAL A 113 -7.88 4.11 -7.51
C VAL A 113 -7.97 2.78 -6.79
N ARG A 114 -6.91 2.44 -6.03
CA ARG A 114 -6.93 1.37 -5.03
C ARG A 114 -7.14 1.99 -3.66
N GLY A 115 -8.22 1.64 -2.99
CA GLY A 115 -8.50 2.08 -1.62
C GLY A 115 -7.53 1.43 -0.63
N HIS A 116 -6.86 2.25 0.17
CA HIS A 116 -5.88 1.82 1.17
C HIS A 116 -6.10 2.57 2.48
N SER A 117 -6.41 1.89 3.52
CA SER A 117 -7.01 0.57 3.73
C SER A 117 -8.27 0.72 4.60
N LEU A 118 -9.25 -0.19 4.46
CA LEU A 118 -10.47 -0.11 5.28
C LEU A 118 -10.15 -0.31 6.75
N ILE A 119 -9.35 -1.33 7.11
CA ILE A 119 -8.87 -1.53 8.47
C ILE A 119 -7.37 -1.85 8.51
N TRP A 120 -6.67 -1.11 9.36
CA TRP A 120 -5.29 -1.31 9.75
C TRP A 120 -5.11 -0.83 11.19
N ASP A 121 -4.62 -1.68 12.09
CA ASP A 121 -4.60 -1.38 13.52
C ASP A 121 -3.82 -0.09 13.85
N GLN A 122 -2.72 0.15 13.12
CA GLN A 122 -1.89 1.35 13.34
C GLN A 122 -2.64 2.64 12.97
N MET A 123 -3.50 2.59 11.96
CA MET A 123 -4.29 3.74 11.48
C MET A 123 -5.78 3.65 11.87
N THR A 124 -6.08 2.92 12.93
CA THR A 124 -7.41 2.90 13.54
C THR A 124 -7.49 3.98 14.63
N PRO A 125 -8.51 4.86 14.63
CA PRO A 125 -8.65 5.91 15.64
C PRO A 125 -8.76 5.32 17.05
N GLU A 126 -8.18 5.97 18.03
CA GLU A 126 -8.18 5.49 19.42
C GLU A 126 -9.60 5.34 19.99
N TRP A 127 -10.53 6.24 19.61
CA TRP A 127 -11.94 6.10 19.98
C TRP A 127 -12.56 4.80 19.45
N ALA A 128 -12.22 4.39 18.22
CA ALA A 128 -12.73 3.16 17.62
C ALA A 128 -12.11 1.92 18.26
N LYS A 129 -10.80 1.92 18.53
CA LYS A 129 -10.13 0.84 19.28
C LYS A 129 -10.78 0.64 20.64
N LYS A 130 -10.99 1.74 21.38
CA LYS A 130 -11.64 1.70 22.70
C LYS A 130 -13.05 1.13 22.59
N GLU A 131 -13.89 1.62 21.66
CA GLU A 131 -15.25 1.15 21.49
C GLU A 131 -15.31 -0.35 21.14
N MET A 132 -14.43 -0.82 20.24
CA MET A 132 -14.34 -2.24 19.90
C MET A 132 -13.93 -3.12 21.07
N LEU A 133 -12.96 -2.71 21.86
CA LEU A 133 -12.46 -3.48 23.00
C LEU A 133 -13.46 -3.52 24.17
N ASP A 134 -14.14 -2.39 24.44
CA ASP A 134 -15.11 -2.28 25.53
C ASP A 134 -16.40 -3.05 25.24
N HIS A 135 -16.90 -2.98 24.02
CA HIS A 135 -18.21 -3.52 23.67
C HIS A 135 -18.19 -4.83 22.89
N ARG A 136 -17.05 -5.18 22.28
CA ARG A 136 -16.85 -6.39 21.45
C ARG A 136 -17.94 -6.54 20.38
N ARG A 137 -18.42 -5.42 19.82
CA ARG A 137 -19.47 -5.38 18.79
C ARG A 137 -18.86 -4.98 17.44
N TRP A 138 -19.07 -5.80 16.43
CA TRP A 138 -18.60 -5.55 15.06
C TRP A 138 -19.18 -4.27 14.45
N LYS A 139 -20.30 -3.74 15.00
CA LYS A 139 -21.00 -2.55 14.52
C LYS A 139 -20.14 -1.29 14.40
N THR A 140 -19.06 -1.18 15.17
CA THR A 140 -18.10 -0.06 15.05
C THR A 140 -17.38 -0.10 13.71
N VAL A 141 -16.96 -1.30 13.27
CA VAL A 141 -16.33 -1.53 11.95
C VAL A 141 -17.37 -1.37 10.83
N GLU A 142 -18.56 -1.95 11.01
CA GLU A 142 -19.63 -1.83 10.01
C GLU A 142 -19.98 -0.37 9.72
N ARG A 143 -20.10 0.47 10.74
CA ARG A 143 -20.40 1.89 10.56
C ARG A 143 -19.34 2.61 9.72
N HIS A 144 -18.06 2.31 9.96
CA HIS A 144 -16.98 2.85 9.12
C HIS A 144 -17.14 2.39 7.66
N PHE A 145 -17.41 1.11 7.44
CA PHE A 145 -17.64 0.58 6.10
C PHE A 145 -18.91 1.14 5.45
N GLU A 146 -20.02 1.26 6.19
CA GLU A 146 -21.28 1.86 5.75
C GLU A 146 -21.11 3.33 5.32
N THR A 147 -20.13 4.03 5.90
CA THR A 147 -19.84 5.42 5.51
C THR A 147 -18.94 5.48 4.28
N LEU A 148 -17.91 4.66 4.21
CA LEU A 148 -16.87 4.78 3.21
C LEU A 148 -17.21 4.06 1.89
N LEU A 149 -17.66 2.81 1.96
CA LEU A 149 -17.86 1.98 0.77
C LEU A 149 -18.96 2.51 -0.14
N PRO A 150 -20.18 2.87 0.35
CA PRO A 150 -21.21 3.42 -0.52
C PRO A 150 -20.83 4.78 -1.12
N ARG A 151 -20.03 5.61 -0.41
CA ARG A 151 -19.54 6.89 -0.91
C ARG A 151 -18.70 6.74 -2.16
N TYR A 152 -17.90 5.67 -2.24
CA TYR A 152 -16.90 5.45 -3.28
C TYR A 152 -17.22 4.26 -4.19
N SER A 153 -18.39 3.65 -4.04
CA SER A 153 -18.83 2.55 -4.90
C SER A 153 -18.86 2.97 -6.36
N GLY A 154 -18.25 2.12 -7.22
CA GLY A 154 -18.08 2.39 -8.66
C GLY A 154 -16.95 3.38 -9.00
N ARG A 155 -16.35 4.06 -8.01
CA ARG A 155 -15.21 4.97 -8.18
C ARG A 155 -13.88 4.32 -7.77
N ILE A 156 -13.93 3.43 -6.78
CA ILE A 156 -12.79 2.62 -6.33
C ILE A 156 -13.02 1.19 -6.76
N GLY A 157 -12.17 0.68 -7.64
CA GLY A 157 -12.31 -0.68 -8.18
C GLY A 157 -11.73 -1.79 -7.31
N GLU A 158 -10.79 -1.45 -6.43
CA GLU A 158 -10.07 -2.40 -5.55
C GLU A 158 -9.92 -1.81 -4.15
N TRP A 159 -10.16 -2.63 -3.10
CA TRP A 159 -9.97 -2.24 -1.72
C TRP A 159 -9.01 -3.17 -0.99
N ILE A 160 -7.99 -2.62 -0.37
CA ILE A 160 -7.28 -3.30 0.71
C ILE A 160 -8.20 -3.26 1.93
N VAL A 161 -8.83 -4.40 2.21
CA VAL A 161 -9.81 -4.51 3.30
C VAL A 161 -9.11 -4.63 4.64
N VAL A 162 -8.09 -5.49 4.72
CA VAL A 162 -7.28 -5.68 5.93
C VAL A 162 -5.81 -5.55 5.58
N ASN A 163 -5.12 -4.68 6.31
CA ASN A 163 -3.69 -4.45 6.19
C ASN A 163 -2.94 -5.02 7.40
N GLU A 164 -1.80 -5.71 7.16
CA GLU A 164 -0.81 -6.15 8.15
C GLU A 164 -1.37 -7.05 9.27
N MET A 165 -2.07 -8.09 8.87
CA MET A 165 -2.69 -9.02 9.82
C MET A 165 -1.78 -10.16 10.30
N ILE A 166 -0.61 -10.39 9.67
CA ILE A 166 0.27 -11.50 10.02
C ILE A 166 1.33 -11.08 11.05
N ASP A 167 1.49 -11.92 12.06
CA ASP A 167 2.60 -11.85 13.01
C ASP A 167 2.92 -13.26 13.49
N THR A 168 4.10 -13.75 13.13
CA THR A 168 4.55 -15.12 13.42
C THR A 168 5.48 -15.20 14.63
N GLU A 169 5.85 -14.05 15.21
CA GLU A 169 6.73 -13.99 16.36
C GLU A 169 5.92 -13.82 17.67
N ASP A 170 5.02 -12.83 17.73
CA ASP A 170 4.24 -12.50 18.94
C ASP A 170 2.72 -12.64 18.73
N GLY A 171 2.30 -13.16 17.57
CA GLY A 171 0.91 -13.29 17.17
C GLY A 171 0.13 -14.39 17.90
N ASP A 172 -1.13 -14.56 17.50
CA ASP A 172 -1.97 -15.70 17.86
C ASP A 172 -2.29 -16.52 16.62
N ARG A 173 -1.74 -17.75 16.54
CA ARG A 173 -1.89 -18.65 15.37
C ARG A 173 -1.49 -17.99 14.05
N GLY A 174 -0.44 -17.16 14.07
CA GLY A 174 0.09 -16.42 12.93
C GLY A 174 -0.59 -15.07 12.68
N LEU A 175 -1.66 -14.71 13.39
CA LEU A 175 -2.30 -13.41 13.30
C LEU A 175 -1.77 -12.43 14.34
N ARG A 176 -1.59 -11.19 13.93
CA ARG A 176 -1.17 -10.09 14.79
C ARG A 176 -2.21 -9.80 15.88
N ARG A 177 -1.75 -9.54 17.09
CA ARG A 177 -2.58 -9.19 18.26
C ARG A 177 -3.03 -7.72 18.16
N THR A 178 -3.84 -7.42 17.17
CA THR A 178 -4.46 -6.10 16.95
C THR A 178 -5.65 -5.87 17.88
N SER A 179 -6.18 -4.63 17.92
CA SER A 179 -7.46 -4.33 18.57
C SER A 179 -8.60 -5.14 17.96
N PHE A 180 -8.59 -5.37 16.65
CA PHE A 180 -9.56 -6.21 15.94
C PHE A 180 -9.49 -7.67 16.37
N GLN A 181 -8.29 -8.24 16.41
CA GLN A 181 -8.10 -9.63 16.83
C GLN A 181 -8.50 -9.82 18.30
N ARG A 182 -8.15 -8.87 19.20
CA ARG A 182 -8.52 -8.93 20.60
C ARG A 182 -10.03 -8.76 20.83
N ALA A 183 -10.70 -7.91 20.05
CA ALA A 183 -12.14 -7.68 20.18
C ALA A 183 -12.97 -8.81 19.56
N PHE A 184 -12.57 -9.35 18.41
CA PHE A 184 -13.41 -10.19 17.55
C PHE A 184 -12.84 -11.59 17.26
N GLY A 185 -11.64 -11.89 17.78
CA GLY A 185 -10.96 -13.17 17.55
C GLY A 185 -10.39 -13.30 16.12
N ASN A 186 -9.92 -14.51 15.78
CA ASN A 186 -9.18 -14.77 14.55
C ASN A 186 -10.05 -14.77 13.27
N ASP A 187 -11.36 -14.62 13.40
CA ASP A 187 -12.28 -14.54 12.26
C ASP A 187 -12.51 -13.09 11.77
N TYR A 188 -11.90 -12.08 12.42
CA TYR A 188 -12.10 -10.68 12.05
C TYR A 188 -11.78 -10.38 10.58
N VAL A 189 -10.75 -11.05 10.01
CA VAL A 189 -10.39 -10.89 8.58
C VAL A 189 -11.53 -11.35 7.68
N ALA A 190 -12.11 -12.52 7.97
CA ALA A 190 -13.23 -13.06 7.22
C ALA A 190 -14.48 -12.18 7.36
N ASN A 191 -14.73 -11.64 8.56
CA ASN A 191 -15.84 -10.74 8.82
C ASN A 191 -15.68 -9.41 8.05
N ALA A 192 -14.47 -8.83 8.05
CA ALA A 192 -14.18 -7.62 7.29
C ALA A 192 -14.43 -7.79 5.79
N LEU A 193 -13.92 -8.88 5.20
CA LEU A 193 -14.13 -9.18 3.78
C LEU A 193 -15.61 -9.38 3.44
N ARG A 194 -16.38 -10.08 4.28
CA ARG A 194 -17.82 -10.27 4.07
C ARG A 194 -18.60 -8.97 4.22
N SER A 195 -18.29 -8.17 5.24
CA SER A 195 -18.94 -6.86 5.43
C SER A 195 -18.65 -5.91 4.26
N ALA A 196 -17.39 -5.88 3.78
CA ALA A 196 -17.03 -5.06 2.63
C ALA A 196 -17.76 -5.51 1.35
N HIS A 197 -17.80 -6.82 1.09
CA HIS A 197 -18.50 -7.36 -0.09
C HIS A 197 -20.02 -7.11 -0.05
N ALA A 198 -20.61 -7.15 1.11
CA ALA A 198 -22.05 -6.88 1.25
C ALA A 198 -22.43 -5.43 0.90
N LEU A 199 -21.49 -4.49 1.15
CA LEU A 199 -21.71 -3.06 0.89
C LEU A 199 -21.27 -2.62 -0.51
N ASP A 200 -20.25 -3.27 -1.08
CA ASP A 200 -19.81 -3.04 -2.45
C ASP A 200 -19.42 -4.37 -3.13
N PRO A 201 -20.41 -5.11 -3.67
CA PRO A 201 -20.17 -6.43 -4.29
C PRO A 201 -19.40 -6.35 -5.61
N GLN A 202 -19.23 -5.15 -6.19
CA GLN A 202 -18.50 -4.95 -7.44
C GLN A 202 -17.01 -4.72 -7.22
N ALA A 203 -16.61 -4.25 -6.04
CA ALA A 203 -15.22 -3.99 -5.73
C ALA A 203 -14.43 -5.28 -5.57
N ARG A 204 -13.20 -5.28 -6.04
CA ARG A 204 -12.24 -6.36 -5.79
C ARG A 204 -11.64 -6.19 -4.41
N LEU A 205 -11.74 -7.22 -3.57
CA LEU A 205 -11.29 -7.18 -2.18
C LEU A 205 -9.94 -7.86 -2.02
N MET A 206 -9.05 -7.20 -1.27
CA MET A 206 -7.65 -7.58 -1.06
C MET A 206 -7.34 -7.63 0.44
N ILE A 207 -6.47 -8.55 0.84
CA ILE A 207 -5.67 -8.45 2.07
C ILE A 207 -4.23 -8.10 1.68
N ASN A 208 -3.51 -7.35 2.51
CA ASN A 208 -2.19 -6.81 2.17
C ASN A 208 -1.19 -7.05 3.29
N GLU A 209 0.03 -7.49 2.96
CA GLU A 209 1.01 -7.91 3.96
C GLU A 209 2.45 -7.60 3.55
N PHE A 210 3.30 -7.31 4.53
CA PHE A 210 4.74 -7.08 4.38
C PHE A 210 5.60 -8.26 4.86
N GLY A 211 6.92 -8.17 4.64
CA GLY A 211 7.88 -9.14 5.16
C GLY A 211 7.71 -10.54 4.56
N THR A 212 7.52 -10.59 3.24
CA THR A 212 7.32 -11.84 2.50
C THR A 212 8.34 -12.05 1.38
N CYS A 213 9.24 -11.08 1.14
CA CYS A 213 10.07 -11.08 -0.05
C CYS A 213 11.49 -11.62 0.17
N HIS A 214 12.04 -11.57 1.39
CA HIS A 214 13.43 -11.90 1.65
C HIS A 214 13.66 -13.35 2.09
N ASP A 215 14.95 -13.76 2.04
CA ASP A 215 15.40 -15.09 2.46
C ASP A 215 15.87 -15.08 3.92
N ASN A 216 14.90 -15.12 4.81
CA ASN A 216 15.14 -15.25 6.25
C ASN A 216 13.99 -16.01 6.93
N PRO A 217 14.20 -16.56 8.14
CA PRO A 217 13.18 -17.38 8.81
C PRO A 217 11.88 -16.64 9.11
N VAL A 218 11.91 -15.33 9.34
CA VAL A 218 10.70 -14.51 9.64
C VAL A 218 9.85 -14.38 8.38
N ASP A 219 10.44 -13.95 7.25
CA ASP A 219 9.73 -13.84 5.97
C ASP A 219 9.18 -15.20 5.53
N GLU A 220 9.93 -16.30 5.73
CA GLU A 220 9.44 -17.65 5.42
C GLU A 220 8.23 -18.03 6.27
N ALA A 221 8.30 -17.82 7.58
CA ALA A 221 7.17 -18.08 8.47
C ALA A 221 5.94 -17.24 8.09
N ARG A 222 6.14 -15.98 7.68
CA ARG A 222 5.06 -15.08 7.23
C ARG A 222 4.44 -15.56 5.91
N ARG A 223 5.25 -16.00 4.92
CA ARG A 223 4.73 -16.62 3.68
C ARG A 223 3.82 -17.81 3.99
N VAL A 224 4.29 -18.71 4.86
CA VAL A 224 3.51 -19.87 5.28
C VAL A 224 2.22 -19.48 6.00
N ALA A 225 2.28 -18.51 6.91
CA ALA A 225 1.09 -18.05 7.64
C ALA A 225 0.08 -17.36 6.72
N LEU A 226 0.55 -16.52 5.78
CA LEU A 226 -0.30 -15.84 4.82
C LEU A 226 -0.98 -16.83 3.87
N LEU A 227 -0.25 -17.79 3.31
CA LEU A 227 -0.82 -18.82 2.44
C LEU A 227 -1.91 -19.63 3.17
N LYS A 228 -1.65 -20.10 4.40
CA LYS A 228 -2.64 -20.81 5.22
C LYS A 228 -3.88 -19.96 5.50
N LEU A 229 -3.72 -18.66 5.73
CA LEU A 229 -4.85 -17.76 5.91
C LEU A 229 -5.67 -17.66 4.62
N VAL A 230 -5.03 -17.48 3.47
CA VAL A 230 -5.71 -17.39 2.16
C VAL A 230 -6.47 -18.69 1.87
N GLU A 231 -5.83 -19.84 2.00
CA GLU A 231 -6.47 -21.16 1.84
C GLU A 231 -7.70 -21.32 2.74
N LYS A 232 -7.57 -20.96 4.03
CA LYS A 232 -8.69 -21.00 4.99
C LYS A 232 -9.84 -20.09 4.58
N LEU A 233 -9.54 -18.87 4.13
CA LEU A 233 -10.56 -17.91 3.67
C LEU A 233 -11.28 -18.42 2.42
N LYS A 234 -10.53 -18.92 1.44
CA LYS A 234 -11.09 -19.49 0.19
C LYS A 234 -11.94 -20.74 0.47
N ALA A 235 -11.46 -21.66 1.28
CA ALA A 235 -12.21 -22.87 1.66
C ALA A 235 -13.53 -22.56 2.38
N ARG A 236 -13.65 -21.39 3.02
CA ARG A 236 -14.89 -20.92 3.68
C ARG A 236 -15.77 -20.04 2.80
N GLY A 237 -15.46 -19.91 1.50
CA GLY A 237 -16.20 -19.08 0.56
C GLY A 237 -16.17 -17.58 0.92
N VAL A 238 -15.11 -17.11 1.59
CA VAL A 238 -14.93 -15.69 1.88
C VAL A 238 -14.57 -14.96 0.60
N PRO A 239 -15.17 -13.79 0.29
CA PRO A 239 -14.94 -13.03 -0.94
C PRO A 239 -13.56 -12.35 -0.94
N LEU A 240 -12.52 -13.15 -1.08
CA LEU A 240 -11.13 -12.70 -1.28
C LEU A 240 -10.78 -12.86 -2.75
N HIS A 241 -10.46 -11.74 -3.41
CA HIS A 241 -10.16 -11.69 -4.84
C HIS A 241 -8.68 -11.53 -5.14
N GLN A 242 -7.94 -10.89 -4.22
CA GLN A 242 -6.55 -10.51 -4.44
C GLN A 242 -5.75 -10.55 -3.15
N VAL A 243 -4.44 -10.87 -3.26
CA VAL A 243 -3.46 -10.75 -2.18
C VAL A 243 -2.44 -9.70 -2.55
N GLY A 244 -2.27 -8.71 -1.70
CA GLY A 244 -1.21 -7.71 -1.78
C GLY A 244 0.02 -8.17 -1.01
N LEU A 245 1.16 -8.05 -1.66
CA LEU A 245 2.49 -8.18 -1.07
C LEU A 245 3.12 -6.80 -1.13
N GLN A 246 3.39 -6.18 0.02
CA GLN A 246 3.82 -4.78 0.04
C GLN A 246 5.09 -4.57 -0.81
N GLY A 247 6.08 -5.43 -0.67
CA GLY A 247 7.32 -5.29 -1.46
C GLY A 247 8.24 -4.20 -0.92
N HIS A 248 8.13 -3.84 0.37
CA HIS A 248 9.15 -3.05 1.05
C HIS A 248 10.42 -3.88 1.17
N LEU A 249 11.39 -3.58 0.31
CA LEU A 249 12.64 -4.33 0.21
C LEU A 249 13.73 -3.68 1.05
N GLU A 250 14.70 -4.47 1.49
CA GLU A 250 15.81 -4.00 2.31
C GLU A 250 17.12 -4.60 1.79
N LEU A 251 18.07 -3.75 1.34
CA LEU A 251 19.37 -4.20 0.82
C LEU A 251 20.17 -4.98 1.89
N ALA A 252 20.02 -4.60 3.15
CA ALA A 252 20.68 -5.30 4.27
C ALA A 252 20.26 -6.77 4.44
N LYS A 253 19.12 -7.16 3.88
CA LYS A 253 18.62 -8.56 3.93
C LYS A 253 19.16 -9.43 2.80
N GLY A 254 20.03 -8.91 1.95
CA GLY A 254 20.66 -9.65 0.85
C GLY A 254 19.76 -9.81 -0.38
N ALA A 255 20.20 -10.65 -1.32
CA ALA A 255 19.51 -10.93 -2.56
C ALA A 255 18.13 -11.58 -2.33
N LEU A 256 17.18 -11.36 -3.25
CA LEU A 256 15.87 -11.98 -3.18
C LEU A 256 15.96 -13.46 -3.55
N PRO A 257 15.26 -14.35 -2.82
CA PRO A 257 15.21 -15.78 -3.10
C PRO A 257 14.24 -16.07 -4.24
N GLN A 258 14.58 -15.69 -5.47
CA GLN A 258 13.67 -15.70 -6.64
C GLN A 258 12.91 -17.02 -6.80
N ALA A 259 13.56 -18.17 -6.67
CA ALA A 259 12.92 -19.47 -6.81
C ALA A 259 11.87 -19.76 -5.72
N ARG A 260 12.13 -19.34 -4.46
CA ARG A 260 11.18 -19.48 -3.36
C ARG A 260 10.02 -18.52 -3.52
N LEU A 261 10.31 -17.28 -3.91
CA LEU A 261 9.29 -16.27 -4.15
C LEU A 261 8.38 -16.69 -5.32
N ALA A 262 8.94 -17.18 -6.42
CA ALA A 262 8.17 -17.70 -7.55
C ALA A 262 7.23 -18.85 -7.13
N ARG A 263 7.73 -19.78 -6.30
CA ARG A 263 6.90 -20.86 -5.76
C ARG A 263 5.76 -20.31 -4.89
N PHE A 264 6.06 -19.39 -3.98
CA PHE A 264 5.06 -18.79 -3.12
C PHE A 264 3.98 -18.04 -3.92
N LEU A 265 4.36 -17.33 -4.99
CA LEU A 265 3.38 -16.70 -5.88
C LEU A 265 2.53 -17.75 -6.62
N SER A 266 3.13 -18.88 -7.03
CA SER A 266 2.36 -19.98 -7.62
C SER A 266 1.37 -20.59 -6.63
N ASP A 267 1.81 -20.87 -5.40
CA ASP A 267 0.94 -21.43 -4.36
C ASP A 267 -0.24 -20.51 -4.03
N LEU A 268 -0.01 -19.17 -4.01
CA LEU A 268 -1.09 -18.19 -3.88
C LEU A 268 -2.04 -18.22 -5.08
N ALA A 269 -1.51 -18.24 -6.30
CA ALA A 269 -2.30 -18.25 -7.53
C ALA A 269 -3.19 -19.51 -7.62
N ASP A 270 -2.71 -20.66 -7.16
CA ASP A 270 -3.44 -21.93 -7.13
C ASP A 270 -4.69 -21.87 -6.21
N THR A 271 -4.74 -20.92 -5.27
CA THR A 271 -5.96 -20.67 -4.48
C THR A 271 -7.04 -19.90 -5.26
N GLY A 272 -6.74 -19.44 -6.48
CA GLY A 272 -7.65 -18.66 -7.34
C GLY A 272 -7.69 -17.18 -7.00
N VAL A 273 -6.67 -16.61 -6.34
CA VAL A 273 -6.51 -15.17 -6.15
C VAL A 273 -5.58 -14.57 -7.22
N THR A 274 -5.76 -13.28 -7.51
CA THR A 274 -4.72 -12.50 -8.18
C THR A 274 -3.76 -11.92 -7.14
N ILE A 275 -2.58 -11.51 -7.58
CA ILE A 275 -1.51 -11.00 -6.73
C ILE A 275 -1.18 -9.56 -7.14
N ALA A 276 -0.83 -8.71 -6.17
CA ALA A 276 -0.34 -7.37 -6.42
C ALA A 276 0.91 -7.12 -5.58
N PHE A 277 1.95 -6.53 -6.17
CA PHE A 277 2.98 -5.84 -5.39
C PHE A 277 2.47 -4.42 -5.15
N THR A 278 2.23 -4.06 -3.89
CA THR A 278 1.37 -2.91 -3.54
C THR A 278 2.12 -1.67 -3.09
N GLU A 279 3.39 -1.80 -2.64
CA GLU A 279 4.11 -0.74 -1.94
C GLU A 279 5.63 -0.83 -2.17
N VAL A 280 6.04 -1.12 -3.40
CA VAL A 280 7.46 -1.39 -3.72
C VAL A 280 8.31 -0.16 -3.48
N ASP A 281 9.28 -0.31 -2.59
CA ASP A 281 10.39 0.59 -2.36
C ASP A 281 11.59 -0.17 -1.79
N VAL A 282 12.73 0.50 -1.63
CA VAL A 282 13.95 -0.15 -1.13
C VAL A 282 14.60 0.68 -0.04
N LEU A 283 14.75 0.08 1.14
CA LEU A 283 15.59 0.65 2.20
C LEU A 283 17.06 0.29 1.93
N GLU A 284 17.89 1.33 1.80
CA GLU A 284 19.31 1.18 1.62
C GLU A 284 20.02 0.81 2.92
N ASP A 285 21.12 0.07 2.79
CA ASP A 285 21.98 -0.38 3.90
C ASP A 285 23.23 0.50 4.07
N ASP A 286 23.76 1.07 2.98
CA ASP A 286 24.99 1.86 2.98
C ASP A 286 24.86 3.13 2.12
N ARG A 287 24.69 4.26 2.79
CA ARG A 287 24.58 5.58 2.17
C ARG A 287 25.91 6.27 1.94
N SER A 288 27.03 5.66 2.34
CA SER A 288 28.39 6.19 2.09
C SER A 288 28.89 5.89 0.67
N LEU A 289 28.25 4.95 -0.02
CA LEU A 289 28.59 4.59 -1.39
C LEU A 289 28.28 5.75 -2.37
N PRO A 290 29.01 5.83 -3.50
CA PRO A 290 28.67 6.73 -4.61
C PRO A 290 27.21 6.55 -5.08
N LEU A 291 26.57 7.65 -5.50
CA LEU A 291 25.13 7.66 -5.87
C LEU A 291 24.79 6.66 -6.97
N ASP A 292 25.65 6.53 -7.97
CA ASP A 292 25.47 5.59 -9.08
C ASP A 292 25.49 4.12 -8.61
N GLN A 293 26.34 3.78 -7.65
CA GLN A 293 26.39 2.45 -7.05
C GLN A 293 25.14 2.19 -6.19
N ARG A 294 24.70 3.17 -5.39
CA ARG A 294 23.47 3.08 -4.60
C ARG A 294 22.28 2.82 -5.50
N ASP A 295 22.11 3.64 -6.54
CA ASP A 295 21.01 3.51 -7.51
C ASP A 295 21.04 2.19 -8.28
N ALA A 296 22.25 1.70 -8.63
CA ALA A 296 22.41 0.41 -9.31
C ALA A 296 21.98 -0.77 -8.42
N ARG A 297 22.34 -0.75 -7.12
CA ARG A 297 21.95 -1.81 -6.15
C ARG A 297 20.43 -1.85 -5.95
N VAL A 298 19.79 -0.69 -5.80
CA VAL A 298 18.34 -0.57 -5.69
C VAL A 298 17.66 -1.10 -6.96
N ALA A 299 18.12 -0.67 -8.13
CA ALA A 299 17.56 -1.12 -9.40
C ALA A 299 17.74 -2.62 -9.64
N HIS A 300 18.85 -3.21 -9.19
CA HIS A 300 19.08 -4.65 -9.29
C HIS A 300 18.09 -5.44 -8.44
N MET A 301 17.94 -5.10 -7.16
CA MET A 301 17.00 -5.79 -6.27
C MET A 301 15.57 -5.74 -6.78
N VAL A 302 15.10 -4.57 -7.25
CA VAL A 302 13.75 -4.48 -7.82
C VAL A 302 13.65 -5.22 -9.15
N SER A 303 14.71 -5.29 -9.97
CA SER A 303 14.70 -6.11 -11.18
C SER A 303 14.47 -7.58 -10.87
N ASP A 304 15.11 -8.11 -9.83
CA ASP A 304 14.90 -9.49 -9.38
C ASP A 304 13.43 -9.75 -8.99
N LEU A 305 12.79 -8.79 -8.31
CA LEU A 305 11.37 -8.85 -7.99
C LEU A 305 10.50 -8.83 -9.24
N LEU A 306 10.81 -7.94 -10.19
CA LEU A 306 10.06 -7.80 -11.44
C LEU A 306 10.18 -9.03 -12.34
N ASP A 307 11.32 -9.71 -12.33
CA ASP A 307 11.51 -10.96 -13.08
C ASP A 307 10.63 -12.07 -12.52
N VAL A 308 10.51 -12.18 -11.20
CA VAL A 308 9.59 -13.13 -10.56
C VAL A 308 8.13 -12.74 -10.83
N ALA A 309 7.79 -11.45 -10.74
CA ALA A 309 6.45 -10.96 -11.03
C ALA A 309 6.03 -11.25 -12.47
N ARG A 310 6.93 -11.03 -13.44
CA ARG A 310 6.69 -11.28 -14.87
C ARG A 310 6.46 -12.75 -15.17
N ALA A 311 7.11 -13.65 -14.46
CA ALA A 311 6.97 -15.10 -14.66
C ALA A 311 5.64 -15.65 -14.12
N GLN A 312 4.87 -14.88 -13.32
CA GLN A 312 3.63 -15.32 -12.71
C GLN A 312 2.41 -14.57 -13.29
N PRO A 313 1.59 -15.22 -14.14
CA PRO A 313 0.44 -14.57 -14.78
C PRO A 313 -0.63 -14.03 -13.82
N ALA A 314 -0.69 -14.53 -12.58
CA ALA A 314 -1.62 -14.04 -11.57
C ALA A 314 -1.22 -12.67 -11.00
N VAL A 315 0.00 -12.17 -11.28
CA VAL A 315 0.42 -10.83 -10.85
C VAL A 315 -0.25 -9.78 -11.72
N ALA A 316 -1.14 -9.00 -11.13
CA ALA A 316 -1.99 -8.02 -11.83
C ALA A 316 -1.44 -6.59 -11.79
N SER A 317 -0.59 -6.26 -10.80
CA SER A 317 -0.06 -4.90 -10.68
C SER A 317 1.23 -4.84 -9.87
N VAL A 318 2.02 -3.78 -10.15
CA VAL A 318 3.15 -3.33 -9.34
C VAL A 318 2.94 -1.86 -9.04
N VAL A 319 2.94 -1.49 -7.77
CA VAL A 319 2.77 -0.13 -7.27
C VAL A 319 3.99 0.23 -6.43
N THR A 320 4.63 1.36 -6.73
CA THR A 320 5.71 1.90 -5.90
C THR A 320 5.13 2.74 -4.75
N TRP A 321 5.77 2.71 -3.58
CA TRP A 321 5.31 3.50 -2.44
C TRP A 321 5.85 4.93 -2.51
N GLY A 322 5.37 5.65 -3.50
CA GLY A 322 5.84 6.95 -3.95
C GLY A 322 6.60 6.87 -5.27
N LEU A 323 6.97 8.02 -5.82
CA LEU A 323 7.71 8.12 -7.09
C LEU A 323 9.11 8.69 -6.91
N ASN A 324 9.31 9.62 -5.98
CA ASN A 324 10.61 10.26 -5.79
C ASN A 324 11.12 10.18 -4.36
N ASP A 325 12.45 10.24 -4.23
CA ASP A 325 13.12 10.07 -2.95
C ASP A 325 12.77 11.18 -1.94
N ARG A 326 12.46 12.41 -2.38
CA ARG A 326 12.11 13.55 -1.51
C ARG A 326 10.86 13.29 -0.67
N HIS A 327 9.86 12.63 -1.26
CA HIS A 327 8.55 12.38 -0.65
C HIS A 327 8.39 10.96 -0.11
N SER A 328 9.48 10.17 -0.07
CA SER A 328 9.44 8.80 0.47
C SER A 328 9.26 8.81 1.98
N TRP A 329 8.37 7.97 2.50
CA TRP A 329 8.23 7.71 3.94
C TRP A 329 9.52 7.16 4.59
N LEU A 330 10.39 6.54 3.80
CA LEU A 330 11.69 6.07 4.25
C LEU A 330 12.62 7.19 4.70
N GLN A 331 12.36 8.45 4.30
CA GLN A 331 13.08 9.61 4.81
C GLN A 331 12.70 9.94 6.25
N GLU A 332 11.46 9.67 6.66
CA GLU A 332 11.01 9.86 8.04
C GLU A 332 11.68 8.83 8.95
N ARG A 333 11.72 7.57 8.54
CA ARG A 333 12.48 6.53 9.24
C ARG A 333 13.98 6.87 9.38
N ALA A 334 14.54 7.47 8.33
CA ALA A 334 15.92 7.91 8.34
C ALA A 334 16.15 9.05 9.33
N ARG A 335 15.24 10.04 9.37
CA ARG A 335 15.30 11.18 10.30
C ARG A 335 15.16 10.75 11.75
N GLU A 336 14.30 9.79 12.06
CA GLU A 336 14.18 9.23 13.41
C GLU A 336 15.50 8.58 13.85
N THR A 337 16.16 7.86 12.96
CA THR A 337 17.47 7.25 13.21
C THR A 337 18.56 8.30 13.34
N GLU A 338 18.59 9.32 12.48
CA GLU A 338 19.57 10.41 12.49
C GLU A 338 19.37 11.39 13.66
N ALA A 339 18.12 11.67 14.04
CA ALA A 339 17.81 12.45 15.24
C ALA A 339 18.27 11.73 16.51
N ALA A 340 18.13 10.40 16.56
CA ALA A 340 18.69 9.59 17.64
C ALA A 340 20.23 9.59 17.65
N LEU A 341 20.88 9.92 16.51
CA LEU A 341 22.34 10.02 16.35
C LEU A 341 22.86 11.47 16.35
N ASN A 342 22.05 12.48 16.66
CA ASN A 342 22.40 13.92 16.68
C ASN A 342 22.95 14.45 15.34
N CYS A 343 22.41 14.05 14.19
CA CYS A 343 22.86 14.50 12.88
C CYS A 343 22.18 15.78 12.40
N LEU A 344 22.96 16.70 11.81
CA LEU A 344 22.60 18.05 11.32
C LEU A 344 21.93 18.05 9.92
N PRO A 345 21.53 19.23 9.35
CA PRO A 345 20.46 19.37 8.36
C PRO A 345 20.67 18.60 7.06
N MET A 346 19.55 18.27 6.46
CA MET A 346 19.35 17.36 5.32
C MET A 346 20.18 17.73 4.08
N ASP A 347 21.27 16.99 3.87
CA ASP A 347 21.95 16.88 2.58
C ASP A 347 21.14 15.88 1.71
N CYS A 348 20.67 16.30 0.53
CA CYS A 348 19.91 15.43 -0.38
C CYS A 348 20.68 14.20 -0.83
N THR A 349 22.02 14.20 -0.73
CA THR A 349 22.86 13.00 -0.99
C THR A 349 22.71 11.93 0.09
N ARG A 350 22.21 12.29 1.27
CA ARG A 350 21.93 11.38 2.39
C ARG A 350 20.52 10.80 2.40
N LEU A 351 19.64 11.26 1.52
CA LEU A 351 18.31 10.67 1.40
C LEU A 351 18.41 9.19 1.04
N ASN A 352 17.46 8.38 1.52
CA ASN A 352 17.26 7.04 1.00
C ASN A 352 16.85 7.14 -0.48
N ARG A 353 17.46 6.33 -1.34
CA ARG A 353 17.28 6.39 -2.80
C ARG A 353 16.49 5.21 -3.36
N GLY A 354 15.49 4.75 -2.62
CA GLY A 354 14.72 3.54 -2.89
C GLY A 354 13.61 3.66 -3.93
N LEU A 355 13.38 4.85 -4.54
CA LEU A 355 12.27 5.11 -5.48
C LEU A 355 12.75 5.37 -6.92
N PRO A 356 11.86 5.39 -7.92
CA PRO A 356 12.22 5.52 -9.34
C PRO A 356 12.95 6.82 -9.72
N TYR A 357 12.62 7.93 -9.05
CA TYR A 357 13.20 9.25 -9.31
C TYR A 357 13.95 9.78 -8.10
N ASP A 358 14.97 10.57 -8.33
CA ASP A 358 15.67 11.28 -7.26
C ASP A 358 14.84 12.44 -6.68
N ALA A 359 15.41 13.17 -5.74
CA ALA A 359 14.72 14.28 -5.05
C ALA A 359 14.32 15.43 -6.00
N GLU A 360 15.00 15.58 -7.13
CA GLU A 360 14.79 16.59 -8.18
C GLU A 360 14.02 16.04 -9.39
N MET A 361 13.41 14.86 -9.26
CA MET A 361 12.68 14.18 -10.33
C MET A 361 13.52 13.75 -11.53
N LYS A 362 14.84 13.61 -11.37
CA LYS A 362 15.66 12.96 -12.41
C LYS A 362 15.43 11.45 -12.37
N PRO A 363 15.22 10.80 -13.52
CA PRO A 363 15.02 9.35 -13.54
C PRO A 363 16.30 8.62 -13.12
N LYS A 364 16.13 7.63 -12.25
CA LYS A 364 17.20 6.72 -11.83
C LYS A 364 17.15 5.40 -12.63
N PRO A 365 18.18 4.53 -12.57
CA PRO A 365 18.17 3.23 -13.23
C PRO A 365 16.90 2.40 -12.92
N LEU A 366 16.34 2.50 -11.71
CA LEU A 366 15.10 1.85 -11.32
C LEU A 366 13.92 2.25 -12.22
N GLN A 367 13.80 3.54 -12.58
CA GLN A 367 12.72 4.01 -13.45
C GLN A 367 12.75 3.31 -14.81
N ALA A 368 13.93 3.19 -15.41
CA ALA A 368 14.09 2.51 -16.70
C ALA A 368 13.77 1.00 -16.61
N ARG A 369 14.11 0.35 -15.48
CA ARG A 369 13.77 -1.06 -15.22
C ARG A 369 12.27 -1.27 -15.11
N LEU A 370 11.58 -0.44 -14.34
CA LEU A 370 10.12 -0.47 -14.19
C LEU A 370 9.43 -0.25 -15.56
N ALA A 371 9.81 0.79 -16.30
CA ALA A 371 9.22 1.10 -17.59
C ALA A 371 9.38 -0.05 -18.59
N ARG A 372 10.56 -0.69 -18.63
CA ARG A 372 10.82 -1.85 -19.47
C ARG A 372 9.98 -3.05 -19.03
N ALA A 373 9.99 -3.41 -17.75
CA ALA A 373 9.25 -4.55 -17.24
C ALA A 373 7.74 -4.41 -17.52
N VAL A 374 7.16 -3.23 -17.27
CA VAL A 374 5.75 -2.95 -17.57
C VAL A 374 5.45 -3.09 -19.07
N LYS A 375 6.33 -2.58 -19.94
CA LYS A 375 6.19 -2.72 -21.40
C LYS A 375 6.22 -4.20 -21.81
N ASP A 376 7.22 -4.95 -21.36
CA ASP A 376 7.41 -6.37 -21.70
C ASP A 376 6.21 -7.23 -21.23
N MET A 377 5.68 -6.95 -20.03
CA MET A 377 4.52 -7.64 -19.48
C MET A 377 3.22 -7.30 -20.22
N ARG A 378 3.07 -6.07 -20.76
CA ARG A 378 1.92 -5.69 -21.58
C ARG A 378 1.93 -6.38 -22.94
N THR A 379 3.11 -6.50 -23.56
CA THR A 379 3.24 -7.17 -24.87
C THR A 379 3.06 -8.69 -24.79
N ALA A 380 3.42 -9.32 -23.67
CA ALA A 380 3.22 -10.75 -23.47
C ALA A 380 1.74 -11.13 -23.26
N GLY A 381 0.89 -10.19 -22.82
CA GLY A 381 -0.55 -10.39 -22.67
C GLY A 381 -1.36 -10.24 -23.97
N ASP A 382 -0.74 -9.72 -25.03
CA ASP A 382 -1.37 -9.54 -26.35
C ASP A 382 -1.04 -10.70 -27.32
N ALA A 383 -0.19 -11.65 -26.92
CA ALA A 383 0.21 -12.82 -27.71
C ALA A 383 -0.49 -14.10 -27.21
#